data_338bf463153cbbd14c93d166c229f074
#
_entry.id   338bf463153cbbd14c93d166c229f074
#
_cell.length_a   1.000
_cell.length_b   1.000
_cell.length_c   1.000
_cell.angle_alpha   90.00
_cell.angle_beta   90.00
_cell.angle_gamma   90.00
#
_symmetry.space_group_name_H-M   'P 1'
#
loop_
_entity.id
_entity.type
_entity.pdbx_description
1 polymer ?
#
loop_
_entity_poly.entity_id
_entity_poly.type
_entity_poly.pdbx_seq_one_letter_code
_entity_poly.pdbx_strand_id
1 'polypeptide(L)'
;MFFAASKIFWLFVQPISLLLAGLLVSILAIALGWWRLGLAFSSITTVLLALAGFTTLGNIMLLPLEDRFTRPALPARIDGIVVLGGYMEGEINASRGGHEVNGAADRIIETMRLARHYPEARIVVSGGEGTFFEDSVPDAISTRALFRDFSLTGDRLFFEDRSRNTYENAVYSREMVKPQPGETWLLVTSAFHMPRSVGCFRQAGFPVIAWPVDYSTRPDRHFTIDLQNPLGNLTQVTIAMREWLGLAAYWFSGKIGEVLPAPGGVSVVGG
;
A
#
# COMPACT_ATOMS: atom_id res chain seq x y z
N MET A 1 18.31 4.58 -8.68
CA MET A 1 17.60 5.28 -9.78
C MET A 1 16.08 5.05 -9.77
N PHE A 2 15.57 3.81 -9.74
CA PHE A 2 14.11 3.53 -9.74
C PHE A 2 13.31 4.27 -8.67
N PHE A 3 13.79 4.30 -7.41
CA PHE A 3 13.12 4.97 -6.30
C PHE A 3 12.90 6.47 -6.56
N ALA A 4 13.95 7.21 -6.87
CA ALA A 4 13.84 8.65 -7.15
C ALA A 4 12.95 8.95 -8.36
N ALA A 5 13.14 8.19 -9.45
CA ALA A 5 12.31 8.34 -10.66
C ALA A 5 10.83 8.10 -10.38
N SER A 6 10.47 7.07 -9.61
CA SER A 6 9.08 6.77 -9.27
C SER A 6 8.43 7.86 -8.40
N LYS A 7 9.18 8.47 -7.48
CA LYS A 7 8.69 9.56 -6.62
C LYS A 7 8.47 10.84 -7.41
N ILE A 8 9.44 11.22 -8.27
CA ILE A 8 9.31 12.40 -9.15
C ILE A 8 8.15 12.20 -10.12
N PHE A 9 8.06 11.04 -10.76
CA PHE A 9 6.94 10.71 -11.66
C PHE A 9 5.60 10.84 -10.94
N TRP A 10 5.48 10.28 -9.71
CA TRP A 10 4.24 10.37 -8.94
C TRP A 10 3.84 11.81 -8.61
N LEU A 11 4.80 12.70 -8.30
CA LEU A 11 4.53 14.11 -8.04
C LEU A 11 3.74 14.78 -9.18
N PHE A 12 4.04 14.42 -10.43
CA PHE A 12 3.38 15.00 -11.61
C PHE A 12 2.09 14.28 -12.01
N VAL A 13 1.97 12.98 -11.71
CA VAL A 13 0.87 12.14 -12.23
C VAL A 13 -0.25 11.94 -11.21
N GLN A 14 -0.04 12.28 -9.94
CA GLN A 14 -1.12 12.20 -8.94
C GLN A 14 -2.30 13.11 -9.30
N PRO A 15 -3.56 12.71 -8.99
CA PRO A 15 -4.76 13.40 -9.44
C PRO A 15 -4.76 14.91 -9.21
N ILE A 16 -4.39 15.34 -8.01
CA ILE A 16 -4.39 16.76 -7.67
C ILE A 16 -3.39 17.58 -8.52
N SER A 17 -2.22 17.01 -8.86
CA SER A 17 -1.23 17.67 -9.71
C SER A 17 -1.71 17.79 -11.16
N LEU A 18 -2.38 16.74 -11.67
CA LEU A 18 -2.99 16.79 -13.02
C LEU A 18 -4.11 17.82 -13.11
N LEU A 19 -4.97 17.88 -12.08
CA LEU A 19 -6.03 18.89 -12.02
C LEU A 19 -5.46 20.31 -11.96
N LEU A 20 -4.43 20.52 -11.13
CA LEU A 20 -3.76 21.83 -11.06
C LEU A 20 -3.09 22.20 -12.39
N ALA A 21 -2.39 21.26 -13.02
CA ALA A 21 -1.76 21.47 -14.33
C ALA A 21 -2.81 21.83 -15.39
N GLY A 22 -3.94 21.14 -15.42
CA GLY A 22 -5.06 21.44 -16.32
C GLY A 22 -5.61 22.85 -16.13
N LEU A 23 -5.77 23.32 -14.89
CA LEU A 23 -6.19 24.68 -14.58
C LEU A 23 -5.14 25.71 -15.00
N LEU A 24 -3.86 25.46 -14.74
CA LEU A 24 -2.78 26.36 -15.16
C LEU A 24 -2.70 26.49 -16.68
N VAL A 25 -2.82 25.39 -17.42
CA VAL A 25 -2.89 25.39 -18.89
C VAL A 25 -4.10 26.16 -19.37
N SER A 26 -5.26 26.00 -18.72
CA SER A 26 -6.48 26.77 -19.04
C SER A 26 -6.26 28.26 -18.88
N ILE A 27 -5.71 28.71 -17.75
CA ILE A 27 -5.44 30.13 -17.47
C ILE A 27 -4.45 30.71 -18.51
N LEU A 28 -3.37 29.97 -18.80
CA LEU A 28 -2.36 30.39 -19.77
C LEU A 28 -2.96 30.52 -21.17
N ALA A 29 -3.76 29.56 -21.61
CA ALA A 29 -4.43 29.59 -22.91
C ALA A 29 -5.36 30.81 -23.04
N ILE A 30 -6.12 31.12 -21.99
CA ILE A 30 -6.99 32.30 -21.96
C ILE A 30 -6.15 33.59 -22.05
N ALA A 31 -5.08 33.69 -21.27
CA ALA A 31 -4.19 34.87 -21.27
C ALA A 31 -3.51 35.10 -22.62
N LEU A 32 -3.25 34.04 -23.38
CA LEU A 32 -2.71 34.10 -24.76
C LEU A 32 -3.78 34.35 -25.85
N GLY A 33 -5.05 34.55 -25.47
CA GLY A 33 -6.15 34.76 -26.41
C GLY A 33 -6.75 33.47 -26.99
N TRP A 34 -6.30 32.29 -26.57
CA TRP A 34 -6.78 30.98 -27.02
C TRP A 34 -7.99 30.53 -26.18
N TRP A 35 -9.00 31.38 -26.08
CA TRP A 35 -10.13 31.21 -25.15
C TRP A 35 -10.86 29.86 -25.28
N ARG A 36 -10.98 29.32 -26.53
CA ARG A 36 -11.64 28.01 -26.78
C ARG A 36 -10.83 26.87 -26.15
N LEU A 37 -9.50 26.91 -26.27
CA LEU A 37 -8.63 25.94 -25.68
C LEU A 37 -8.65 26.03 -24.14
N GLY A 38 -8.62 27.25 -23.61
CA GLY A 38 -8.74 27.49 -22.18
C GLY A 38 -10.05 26.95 -21.61
N LEU A 39 -11.19 27.23 -22.30
CA LEU A 39 -12.49 26.70 -21.90
C LEU A 39 -12.54 25.16 -21.94
N ALA A 40 -11.94 24.54 -22.98
CA ALA A 40 -11.88 23.09 -23.09
C ALA A 40 -11.10 22.47 -21.90
N PHE A 41 -9.89 22.99 -21.58
CA PHE A 41 -9.12 22.52 -20.43
C PHE A 41 -9.85 22.73 -19.09
N SER A 42 -10.46 23.88 -18.88
CA SER A 42 -11.26 24.15 -17.69
C SER A 42 -12.43 23.18 -17.55
N SER A 43 -13.17 22.93 -18.62
CA SER A 43 -14.30 22.00 -18.61
C SER A 43 -13.86 20.57 -18.33
N ILE A 44 -12.80 20.09 -18.98
CA ILE A 44 -12.25 18.75 -18.75
C ILE A 44 -11.80 18.61 -17.29
N THR A 45 -11.05 19.58 -16.78
CA THR A 45 -10.55 19.55 -15.39
C THR A 45 -11.69 19.55 -14.39
N THR A 46 -12.74 20.35 -14.64
CA THR A 46 -13.94 20.38 -13.78
C THR A 46 -14.65 19.03 -13.79
N VAL A 47 -14.84 18.41 -14.95
CA VAL A 47 -15.45 17.08 -15.07
C VAL A 47 -14.61 16.02 -14.35
N LEU A 48 -13.29 16.03 -14.52
CA LEU A 48 -12.41 15.09 -13.84
C LEU A 48 -12.44 15.28 -12.31
N LEU A 49 -12.45 16.51 -11.82
CA LEU A 49 -12.61 16.81 -10.40
C LEU A 49 -13.97 16.32 -9.87
N ALA A 50 -15.05 16.57 -10.62
CA ALA A 50 -16.37 16.10 -10.25
C ALA A 50 -16.45 14.57 -10.20
N LEU A 51 -15.90 13.87 -11.18
CA LEU A 51 -15.83 12.41 -11.18
C LEU A 51 -14.98 11.86 -10.01
N ALA A 52 -13.82 12.44 -9.77
CA ALA A 52 -12.92 11.96 -8.73
C ALA A 52 -13.41 12.28 -7.30
N GLY A 53 -14.00 13.47 -7.09
CA GLY A 53 -14.39 13.93 -5.76
C GLY A 53 -15.84 13.62 -5.40
N PHE A 54 -16.75 13.59 -6.39
CA PHE A 54 -18.18 13.52 -6.10
C PHE A 54 -18.86 12.25 -6.63
N THR A 55 -18.06 11.23 -6.94
CA THR A 55 -18.57 9.89 -7.29
C THR A 55 -17.76 8.79 -6.59
N THR A 56 -18.28 7.56 -6.65
CA THR A 56 -17.60 6.37 -6.15
C THR A 56 -16.57 5.79 -7.14
N LEU A 57 -16.02 6.62 -8.04
CA LEU A 57 -15.04 6.18 -9.04
C LEU A 57 -13.83 5.48 -8.39
N GLY A 58 -13.28 6.04 -7.30
CA GLY A 58 -12.16 5.47 -6.58
C GLY A 58 -12.46 4.06 -6.06
N ASN A 59 -13.67 3.84 -5.54
CA ASN A 59 -14.11 2.50 -5.11
C ASN A 59 -14.09 1.50 -6.28
N ILE A 60 -14.64 1.87 -7.43
CA ILE A 60 -14.68 1.01 -8.62
C ILE A 60 -13.27 0.68 -9.13
N MET A 61 -12.34 1.62 -9.01
CA MET A 61 -10.94 1.39 -9.37
C MET A 61 -10.19 0.50 -8.37
N LEU A 62 -10.55 0.54 -7.08
CA LEU A 62 -9.93 -0.26 -6.02
C LEU A 62 -10.48 -1.69 -5.94
N LEU A 63 -11.77 -1.90 -6.18
CA LEU A 63 -12.42 -3.21 -6.10
C LEU A 63 -11.64 -4.35 -6.77
N PRO A 64 -11.15 -4.23 -8.03
CA PRO A 64 -10.41 -5.32 -8.68
C PRO A 64 -9.08 -5.65 -7.99
N LEU A 65 -8.51 -4.71 -7.21
CA LEU A 65 -7.30 -4.93 -6.44
C LEU A 65 -7.61 -5.59 -5.10
N GLU A 66 -8.67 -5.15 -4.42
CA GLU A 66 -9.06 -5.65 -3.10
C GLU A 66 -9.67 -7.04 -3.17
N ASP A 67 -10.47 -7.32 -4.20
CA ASP A 67 -11.10 -8.63 -4.42
C ASP A 67 -10.13 -9.65 -5.02
N ARG A 68 -8.93 -9.21 -5.43
CA ARG A 68 -7.95 -10.09 -6.06
C ARG A 68 -7.44 -11.18 -5.14
N PHE A 69 -7.31 -10.90 -3.85
CA PHE A 69 -6.87 -11.83 -2.81
C PHE A 69 -7.89 -11.85 -1.67
N THR A 70 -8.51 -13.00 -1.47
CA THR A 70 -9.39 -13.20 -0.32
C THR A 70 -8.58 -13.63 0.89
N ARG A 71 -9.00 -13.21 2.08
CA ARG A 71 -8.41 -13.69 3.33
C ARG A 71 -8.75 -15.17 3.50
N PRO A 72 -7.75 -16.07 3.60
CA PRO A 72 -8.01 -17.49 3.81
C PRO A 72 -8.53 -17.77 5.22
N ALA A 73 -9.03 -18.96 5.45
CA ALA A 73 -9.23 -19.46 6.82
C ALA A 73 -7.90 -19.46 7.57
N LEU A 74 -7.93 -19.32 8.90
CA LEU A 74 -6.74 -19.38 9.73
C LEU A 74 -6.05 -20.74 9.56
N PRO A 75 -4.79 -20.79 9.09
CA PRO A 75 -4.04 -22.03 9.02
C PRO A 75 -3.86 -22.63 10.42
N ALA A 76 -3.80 -23.94 10.52
CA ALA A 76 -3.56 -24.62 11.80
C ALA A 76 -2.20 -24.25 12.42
N ARG A 77 -1.21 -23.98 11.56
CA ARG A 77 0.13 -23.55 11.95
C ARG A 77 0.70 -22.59 10.90
N ILE A 78 1.49 -21.61 11.36
CA ILE A 78 2.34 -20.77 10.53
C ILE A 78 3.74 -20.66 11.17
N ASP A 79 4.73 -20.41 10.33
CA ASP A 79 6.13 -20.23 10.78
C ASP A 79 6.49 -18.75 10.90
N GLY A 80 5.75 -17.88 10.22
CA GLY A 80 5.97 -16.45 10.38
C GLY A 80 4.90 -15.55 9.77
N ILE A 81 5.01 -14.28 10.12
CA ILE A 81 4.17 -13.16 9.67
C ILE A 81 5.09 -12.06 9.17
N VAL A 82 4.85 -11.55 7.99
CA VAL A 82 5.46 -10.29 7.52
C VAL A 82 4.37 -9.23 7.46
N VAL A 83 4.55 -8.13 8.16
CA VAL A 83 3.70 -6.95 8.05
C VAL A 83 4.45 -5.84 7.32
N LEU A 84 3.82 -5.28 6.28
CA LEU A 84 4.37 -4.13 5.57
C LEU A 84 3.99 -2.83 6.25
N GLY A 85 4.96 -1.95 6.44
CA GLY A 85 4.81 -0.61 7.01
C GLY A 85 3.89 0.31 6.21
N GLY A 86 3.85 1.59 6.60
CA GLY A 86 2.98 2.63 6.06
C GLY A 86 1.73 2.87 6.92
N TYR A 87 1.74 2.45 8.18
CA TYR A 87 0.65 2.62 9.15
C TYR A 87 1.03 3.49 10.36
N MET A 88 2.30 3.81 10.57
CA MET A 88 2.76 4.65 11.68
C MET A 88 2.93 6.10 11.23
N GLU A 89 2.57 7.04 12.10
CA GLU A 89 2.90 8.46 11.96
C GLU A 89 4.23 8.74 12.69
N GLY A 90 5.34 8.24 12.11
CA GLY A 90 6.63 8.16 12.78
C GLY A 90 7.17 9.51 13.27
N GLU A 91 7.01 10.58 12.51
CA GLU A 91 7.45 11.94 12.89
C GLU A 91 6.63 12.52 14.04
N ILE A 92 5.30 12.26 14.03
CA ILE A 92 4.43 12.69 15.13
C ILE A 92 4.81 11.94 16.39
N ASN A 93 5.01 10.62 16.30
CA ASN A 93 5.44 9.79 17.41
C ASN A 93 6.80 10.23 17.99
N ALA A 94 7.75 10.56 17.12
CA ALA A 94 9.07 11.03 17.56
C ALA A 94 9.01 12.40 18.24
N SER A 95 8.13 13.30 17.79
CA SER A 95 8.05 14.68 18.29
C SER A 95 7.13 14.84 19.50
N ARG A 96 6.06 14.04 19.60
CA ARG A 96 5.02 14.17 20.64
C ARG A 96 4.96 13.00 21.62
N GLY A 97 5.64 11.90 21.32
CA GLY A 97 5.48 10.63 22.02
C GLY A 97 4.19 9.91 21.64
N GLY A 98 3.99 8.70 22.15
CA GLY A 98 2.80 7.90 21.87
C GLY A 98 2.93 6.96 20.66
N HIS A 99 1.80 6.52 20.14
CA HIS A 99 1.71 5.55 19.03
C HIS A 99 0.64 5.99 18.03
N GLU A 100 0.84 7.16 17.45
CA GLU A 100 -0.07 7.66 16.42
C GLU A 100 0.02 6.79 15.16
N VAL A 101 -1.13 6.38 14.67
CA VAL A 101 -1.30 5.53 13.49
C VAL A 101 -2.24 6.20 12.50
N ASN A 102 -2.08 5.90 11.22
CA ASN A 102 -2.94 6.40 10.15
C ASN A 102 -4.05 5.40 9.77
N GLY A 103 -4.71 5.65 8.63
CA GLY A 103 -5.80 4.82 8.13
C GLY A 103 -5.45 3.35 7.90
N ALA A 104 -4.15 2.99 7.78
CA ALA A 104 -3.70 1.63 7.59
C ALA A 104 -3.42 0.87 8.91
N ALA A 105 -3.92 1.37 10.05
CA ALA A 105 -3.74 0.76 11.38
C ALA A 105 -4.22 -0.69 11.47
N ASP A 106 -5.16 -1.10 10.62
CA ASP A 106 -5.64 -2.48 10.53
C ASP A 106 -4.51 -3.50 10.33
N ARG A 107 -3.42 -3.09 9.67
CA ARG A 107 -2.25 -3.96 9.46
C ARG A 107 -1.60 -4.36 10.78
N ILE A 108 -1.38 -3.39 11.67
CA ILE A 108 -0.73 -3.67 12.95
C ILE A 108 -1.68 -4.32 13.94
N ILE A 109 -2.95 -3.92 13.97
CA ILE A 109 -3.99 -4.53 14.81
C ILE A 109 -4.10 -6.02 14.46
N GLU A 110 -4.22 -6.35 13.19
CA GLU A 110 -4.34 -7.74 12.74
C GLU A 110 -3.05 -8.53 12.99
N THR A 111 -1.88 -7.91 12.81
CA THR A 111 -0.59 -8.52 13.14
C THR A 111 -0.51 -8.89 14.62
N MET A 112 -0.93 -8.01 15.53
CA MET A 112 -0.96 -8.28 16.96
C MET A 112 -1.95 -9.41 17.30
N ARG A 113 -3.11 -9.46 16.63
CA ARG A 113 -4.09 -10.56 16.78
C ARG A 113 -3.48 -11.90 16.35
N LEU A 114 -2.83 -11.93 15.18
CA LEU A 114 -2.16 -13.12 14.66
C LEU A 114 -0.97 -13.55 15.56
N ALA A 115 -0.18 -12.59 16.06
CA ALA A 115 0.94 -12.84 16.96
C ALA A 115 0.52 -13.51 18.28
N ARG A 116 -0.69 -13.20 18.76
CA ARG A 116 -1.28 -13.85 19.95
C ARG A 116 -1.83 -15.23 19.62
N HIS A 117 -2.37 -15.42 18.42
CA HIS A 117 -2.90 -16.70 17.99
C HIS A 117 -1.80 -17.72 17.67
N TYR A 118 -0.66 -17.24 17.15
CA TYR A 118 0.51 -18.03 16.80
C TYR A 118 1.75 -17.58 17.62
N PRO A 119 1.85 -17.98 18.88
CA PRO A 119 2.89 -17.49 19.79
C PRO A 119 4.31 -17.87 19.35
N GLU A 120 4.46 -18.94 18.58
CA GLU A 120 5.76 -19.42 18.07
C GLU A 120 6.15 -18.82 16.72
N ALA A 121 5.23 -18.17 16.01
CA ALA A 121 5.51 -17.60 14.70
C ALA A 121 6.49 -16.42 14.80
N ARG A 122 7.46 -16.38 13.90
CA ARG A 122 8.35 -15.23 13.72
C ARG A 122 7.57 -14.05 13.14
N ILE A 123 7.92 -12.84 13.55
CA ILE A 123 7.23 -11.62 13.06
C ILE A 123 8.26 -10.69 12.45
N VAL A 124 8.09 -10.35 11.19
CA VAL A 124 8.88 -9.34 10.49
C VAL A 124 8.03 -8.09 10.31
N VAL A 125 8.46 -6.99 10.88
CA VAL A 125 7.96 -5.65 10.57
C VAL A 125 8.90 -5.08 9.51
N SER A 126 8.40 -4.91 8.28
CA SER A 126 9.21 -4.40 7.18
C SER A 126 8.67 -3.05 6.72
N GLY A 127 9.41 -2.00 7.02
CA GLY A 127 9.05 -0.62 6.69
C GLY A 127 10.19 0.33 7.03
N GLY A 128 11.00 0.62 6.03
CA GLY A 128 12.07 1.61 6.10
C GLY A 128 11.61 3.00 5.66
N GLU A 129 12.54 3.86 5.26
CA GLU A 129 12.25 5.22 4.81
C GLU A 129 11.67 5.24 3.39
N GLY A 130 10.37 5.47 3.31
CA GLY A 130 9.66 5.65 2.04
C GLY A 130 9.55 7.11 1.56
N THR A 131 10.02 8.11 2.32
CA THR A 131 9.96 9.53 1.99
C THR A 131 11.21 9.99 1.23
N PHE A 132 11.08 11.09 0.46
CA PHE A 132 12.19 11.62 -0.35
C PHE A 132 12.72 12.94 0.19
N PHE A 133 11.89 13.70 0.90
CA PHE A 133 12.20 15.09 1.30
C PHE A 133 12.29 15.30 2.82
N GLU A 134 12.00 14.29 3.61
CA GLU A 134 11.93 14.41 5.07
C GLU A 134 12.69 13.25 5.71
N ASP A 135 13.35 13.50 6.81
CA ASP A 135 13.93 12.47 7.68
C ASP A 135 12.79 11.79 8.42
N SER A 136 12.15 10.80 7.78
CA SER A 136 11.05 10.07 8.40
C SER A 136 11.56 8.97 9.34
N VAL A 137 10.85 8.78 10.44
CA VAL A 137 11.14 7.64 11.32
C VAL A 137 10.56 6.38 10.69
N PRO A 138 11.39 5.35 10.39
CA PRO A 138 10.91 4.10 9.81
C PRO A 138 9.79 3.45 10.64
N ASP A 139 8.77 2.92 9.96
CA ASP A 139 7.69 2.18 10.64
C ASP A 139 8.21 1.07 11.54
N ALA A 140 9.26 0.37 11.14
CA ALA A 140 9.89 -0.68 11.92
C ALA A 140 10.38 -0.18 13.28
N ILE A 141 10.91 1.04 13.37
CA ILE A 141 11.39 1.65 14.63
C ILE A 141 10.20 2.02 15.52
N SER A 142 9.19 2.72 14.97
CA SER A 142 8.00 3.12 15.71
C SER A 142 7.21 1.89 16.20
N THR A 143 7.09 0.86 15.36
CA THR A 143 6.42 -0.40 15.73
C THR A 143 7.15 -1.16 16.83
N ARG A 144 8.48 -1.10 16.88
CA ARG A 144 9.24 -1.72 17.98
C ARG A 144 8.85 -1.13 19.33
N ALA A 145 8.68 0.19 19.41
CA ALA A 145 8.22 0.85 20.63
C ALA A 145 6.79 0.43 20.99
N LEU A 146 5.88 0.44 20.03
CA LEU A 146 4.50 -0.02 20.21
C LEU A 146 4.43 -1.48 20.70
N PHE A 147 5.17 -2.40 20.10
CA PHE A 147 5.18 -3.81 20.51
C PHE A 147 5.67 -3.99 21.94
N ARG A 148 6.73 -3.27 22.33
CA ARG A 148 7.25 -3.29 23.71
C ARG A 148 6.18 -2.85 24.71
N ASP A 149 5.49 -1.73 24.43
CA ASP A 149 4.50 -1.16 25.34
C ASP A 149 3.23 -2.03 25.44
N PHE A 150 2.93 -2.82 24.41
CA PHE A 150 1.88 -3.84 24.41
C PHE A 150 2.37 -5.24 24.83
N SER A 151 3.57 -5.35 25.44
CA SER A 151 4.15 -6.60 25.94
C SER A 151 4.36 -7.69 24.87
N LEU A 152 4.44 -7.30 23.59
CA LEU A 152 4.87 -8.18 22.52
C LEU A 152 6.37 -8.05 22.35
N THR A 153 7.10 -8.98 22.98
CA THR A 153 8.58 -8.99 23.05
C THR A 153 9.13 -10.38 22.73
N GLY A 154 10.45 -10.48 22.57
CA GLY A 154 11.16 -11.75 22.38
C GLY A 154 11.93 -11.83 21.06
N ASP A 155 12.75 -12.87 20.94
CA ASP A 155 13.70 -13.09 19.84
C ASP A 155 13.01 -13.42 18.49
N ARG A 156 11.70 -13.62 18.50
CA ARG A 156 10.89 -13.87 17.30
C ARG A 156 10.51 -12.60 16.52
N LEU A 157 10.85 -11.41 17.03
CA LEU A 157 10.54 -10.12 16.42
C LEU A 157 11.73 -9.60 15.61
N PHE A 158 11.50 -9.35 14.35
CA PHE A 158 12.47 -8.83 13.39
C PHE A 158 11.97 -7.49 12.84
N PHE A 159 12.86 -6.50 12.78
CA PHE A 159 12.52 -5.13 12.34
C PHE A 159 13.44 -4.75 11.21
N GLU A 160 12.89 -4.70 10.01
CA GLU A 160 13.58 -4.33 8.79
C GLU A 160 13.26 -2.86 8.47
N ASP A 161 14.28 -1.98 8.54
CA ASP A 161 14.19 -0.54 8.46
C ASP A 161 14.98 0.08 7.29
N ARG A 162 15.54 -0.75 6.37
CA ARG A 162 16.39 -0.29 5.26
C ARG A 162 15.66 -0.14 3.93
N SER A 163 14.50 -0.77 3.80
CA SER A 163 13.74 -0.81 2.56
C SER A 163 13.15 0.55 2.19
N ARG A 164 13.20 0.89 0.92
CA ARG A 164 12.68 2.15 0.34
C ARG A 164 11.49 1.92 -0.59
N ASN A 165 11.17 0.68 -0.87
CA ASN A 165 10.08 0.27 -1.77
C ASN A 165 9.66 -1.18 -1.49
N THR A 166 8.51 -1.60 -2.02
CA THR A 166 7.93 -2.92 -1.74
C THR A 166 8.78 -4.10 -2.19
N TYR A 167 9.58 -3.95 -3.25
CA TYR A 167 10.49 -5.01 -3.67
C TYR A 167 11.66 -5.17 -2.68
N GLU A 168 12.21 -4.06 -2.18
CA GLU A 168 13.25 -4.09 -1.14
C GLU A 168 12.69 -4.66 0.18
N ASN A 169 11.43 -4.36 0.55
CA ASN A 169 10.77 -5.01 1.68
C ASN A 169 10.82 -6.54 1.56
N ALA A 170 10.47 -7.08 0.38
CA ALA A 170 10.48 -8.52 0.15
C ALA A 170 11.89 -9.13 0.23
N VAL A 171 12.86 -8.48 -0.42
CA VAL A 171 14.27 -8.95 -0.45
C VAL A 171 14.88 -8.93 0.95
N TYR A 172 14.79 -7.79 1.65
CA TYR A 172 15.43 -7.66 2.97
C TYR A 172 14.71 -8.45 4.06
N SER A 173 13.39 -8.59 4.00
CA SER A 173 12.66 -9.51 4.88
C SER A 173 13.14 -10.95 4.69
N ARG A 174 13.26 -11.42 3.43
CA ARG A 174 13.78 -12.74 3.12
C ARG A 174 15.20 -12.95 3.63
N GLU A 175 16.09 -11.99 3.39
CA GLU A 175 17.49 -12.05 3.86
C GLU A 175 17.58 -12.13 5.38
N MET A 176 16.70 -11.40 6.08
CA MET A 176 16.68 -11.34 7.54
C MET A 176 16.24 -12.65 8.18
N VAL A 177 15.16 -13.26 7.69
CA VAL A 177 14.58 -14.45 8.33
C VAL A 177 15.01 -15.77 7.68
N LYS A 178 15.57 -15.73 6.46
CA LYS A 178 16.06 -16.90 5.70
C LYS A 178 15.05 -18.06 5.76
N PRO A 179 13.85 -17.88 5.18
CA PRO A 179 12.78 -18.87 5.30
C PRO A 179 13.22 -20.21 4.73
N GLN A 180 12.90 -21.30 5.43
CA GLN A 180 13.24 -22.65 5.00
C GLN A 180 12.17 -23.19 4.03
N PRO A 181 12.53 -24.13 3.15
CA PRO A 181 11.55 -24.80 2.30
C PRO A 181 10.45 -25.46 3.15
N GLY A 182 9.19 -25.22 2.77
CA GLY A 182 8.02 -25.76 3.48
C GLY A 182 7.50 -24.88 4.62
N GLU A 183 8.19 -23.79 4.99
CA GLU A 183 7.65 -22.82 5.94
C GLU A 183 6.46 -22.05 5.38
N THR A 184 5.48 -21.81 6.23
CA THR A 184 4.27 -21.04 5.91
C THR A 184 4.37 -19.64 6.50
N TRP A 185 4.36 -18.64 5.61
CA TRP A 185 4.46 -17.23 5.98
C TRP A 185 3.23 -16.47 5.54
N LEU A 186 2.64 -15.68 6.45
CA LEU A 186 1.57 -14.74 6.11
C LEU A 186 2.15 -13.38 5.73
N LEU A 187 1.59 -12.74 4.71
CA LEU A 187 1.89 -11.36 4.34
C LEU A 187 0.69 -10.48 4.68
N VAL A 188 0.86 -9.60 5.65
CA VAL A 188 -0.17 -8.65 6.10
C VAL A 188 0.08 -7.28 5.49
N THR A 189 -0.86 -6.81 4.70
CA THR A 189 -0.86 -5.45 4.12
C THR A 189 -2.28 -5.07 3.68
N SER A 190 -2.50 -3.80 3.28
CA SER A 190 -3.80 -3.35 2.76
C SER A 190 -4.24 -4.16 1.55
N ALA A 191 -5.54 -4.45 1.47
CA ALA A 191 -6.12 -5.30 0.44
C ALA A 191 -5.81 -4.78 -0.98
N PHE A 192 -5.92 -3.47 -1.21
CA PHE A 192 -5.58 -2.85 -2.50
C PHE A 192 -4.09 -2.95 -2.86
N HIS A 193 -3.21 -3.06 -1.86
CA HIS A 193 -1.76 -3.19 -2.03
C HIS A 193 -1.30 -4.65 -2.21
N MET A 194 -2.14 -5.61 -1.85
CA MET A 194 -1.81 -7.03 -1.83
C MET A 194 -1.31 -7.58 -3.18
N PRO A 195 -1.91 -7.25 -4.35
CA PRO A 195 -1.41 -7.77 -5.63
C PRO A 195 0.06 -7.41 -5.87
N ARG A 196 0.43 -6.14 -5.71
CA ARG A 196 1.81 -5.69 -5.93
C ARG A 196 2.77 -6.30 -4.91
N SER A 197 2.34 -6.41 -3.66
CA SER A 197 3.15 -6.99 -2.58
C SER A 197 3.44 -8.47 -2.82
N VAL A 198 2.41 -9.28 -3.09
CA VAL A 198 2.60 -10.72 -3.40
C VAL A 198 3.49 -10.90 -4.62
N GLY A 199 3.31 -10.08 -5.67
CA GLY A 199 4.18 -10.10 -6.84
C GLY A 199 5.65 -9.87 -6.49
N CYS A 200 5.95 -8.87 -5.63
CA CYS A 200 7.30 -8.58 -5.15
C CYS A 200 7.90 -9.74 -4.33
N PHE A 201 7.12 -10.30 -3.42
CA PHE A 201 7.57 -11.41 -2.56
C PHE A 201 7.86 -12.67 -3.39
N ARG A 202 7.02 -13.00 -4.38
CA ARG A 202 7.28 -14.09 -5.33
C ARG A 202 8.56 -13.85 -6.13
N GLN A 203 8.73 -12.64 -6.68
CA GLN A 203 9.91 -12.28 -7.44
C GLN A 203 11.19 -12.30 -6.59
N ALA A 204 11.11 -11.97 -5.32
CA ALA A 204 12.20 -12.08 -4.36
C ALA A 204 12.49 -13.54 -3.92
N GLY A 205 11.68 -14.52 -4.35
CA GLY A 205 11.81 -15.92 -3.94
C GLY A 205 11.41 -16.15 -2.48
N PHE A 206 10.47 -15.37 -1.97
CA PHE A 206 9.89 -15.52 -0.65
C PHE A 206 8.38 -15.81 -0.80
N PRO A 207 7.98 -17.07 -0.96
CA PRO A 207 6.57 -17.42 -1.09
C PRO A 207 5.81 -17.11 0.20
N VAL A 208 4.68 -16.40 0.06
CA VAL A 208 3.83 -15.97 1.18
C VAL A 208 2.36 -16.23 0.87
N ILE A 209 1.58 -16.45 1.91
CA ILE A 209 0.13 -16.48 1.86
C ILE A 209 -0.39 -15.07 2.09
N ALA A 210 -1.19 -14.57 1.16
CA ALA A 210 -1.81 -13.24 1.27
C ALA A 210 -2.77 -13.19 2.47
N TRP A 211 -2.60 -12.18 3.31
CA TRP A 211 -3.49 -11.89 4.43
C TRP A 211 -3.95 -10.43 4.34
N PRO A 212 -4.90 -10.12 3.42
CA PRO A 212 -5.37 -8.76 3.20
C PRO A 212 -6.15 -8.23 4.38
N VAL A 213 -5.90 -6.94 4.68
CA VAL A 213 -6.56 -6.13 5.70
C VAL A 213 -6.81 -4.73 5.14
N ASP A 214 -7.32 -3.79 5.94
CA ASP A 214 -7.45 -2.40 5.54
C ASP A 214 -8.17 -2.27 4.18
N TYR A 215 -9.39 -2.83 4.10
CA TYR A 215 -10.25 -2.70 2.94
C TYR A 215 -10.86 -1.29 2.91
N SER A 216 -10.73 -0.63 1.78
CA SER A 216 -11.29 0.71 1.55
C SER A 216 -12.67 0.66 0.87
N THR A 217 -13.05 -0.50 0.31
CA THR A 217 -14.30 -0.65 -0.45
C THR A 217 -15.19 -1.75 0.12
N ARG A 218 -16.47 -1.66 -0.20
CA ARG A 218 -17.45 -2.72 0.07
C ARG A 218 -17.69 -3.52 -1.20
N PRO A 219 -17.81 -4.85 -1.15
CA PRO A 219 -17.95 -5.70 -2.33
C PRO A 219 -19.17 -5.37 -3.20
N ASP A 220 -20.22 -4.81 -2.61
CA ASP A 220 -21.48 -4.44 -3.27
C ASP A 220 -21.49 -3.01 -3.83
N ARG A 221 -20.34 -2.31 -3.81
CA ARG A 221 -20.26 -0.92 -4.23
C ARG A 221 -20.37 -0.78 -5.75
N HIS A 222 -21.32 0.03 -6.20
CA HIS A 222 -21.52 0.38 -7.60
C HIS A 222 -21.13 1.83 -7.85
N PHE A 223 -20.96 2.19 -9.13
CA PHE A 223 -20.74 3.58 -9.51
C PHE A 223 -21.99 4.42 -9.20
N THR A 224 -21.82 5.41 -8.32
CA THR A 224 -22.89 6.34 -7.92
C THR A 224 -22.30 7.72 -7.65
N ILE A 225 -23.17 8.72 -7.62
CA ILE A 225 -22.84 10.06 -7.10
C ILE A 225 -22.75 9.98 -5.58
N ASP A 226 -21.69 10.55 -5.03
CA ASP A 226 -21.45 10.65 -3.59
C ASP A 226 -21.00 12.06 -3.23
N LEU A 227 -21.92 12.85 -2.69
CA LEU A 227 -21.68 14.25 -2.31
C LEU A 227 -21.25 14.40 -0.84
N GLN A 228 -21.23 13.32 -0.07
CA GLN A 228 -21.02 13.38 1.38
C GLN A 228 -19.55 13.36 1.75
N ASN A 229 -18.68 12.74 0.93
CA ASN A 229 -17.28 12.56 1.25
C ASN A 229 -16.32 12.88 0.08
N PRO A 230 -16.31 14.12 -0.44
CA PRO A 230 -15.51 14.46 -1.62
C PRO A 230 -14.02 14.24 -1.44
N LEU A 231 -13.46 14.54 -0.27
CA LEU A 231 -12.04 14.33 0.01
C LEU A 231 -11.71 12.83 0.09
N GLY A 232 -12.54 12.03 0.73
CA GLY A 232 -12.37 10.58 0.79
C GLY A 232 -12.44 9.93 -0.59
N ASN A 233 -13.39 10.35 -1.43
CA ASN A 233 -13.51 9.87 -2.81
C ASN A 233 -12.25 10.20 -3.63
N LEU A 234 -11.74 11.44 -3.54
CA LEU A 234 -10.49 11.85 -4.21
C LEU A 234 -9.28 11.07 -3.69
N THR A 235 -9.23 10.80 -2.38
CA THR A 235 -8.19 9.97 -1.76
C THR A 235 -8.23 8.55 -2.33
N GLN A 236 -9.40 7.94 -2.46
CA GLN A 236 -9.53 6.60 -3.04
C GLN A 236 -9.10 6.55 -4.51
N VAL A 237 -9.43 7.57 -5.33
CA VAL A 237 -8.90 7.67 -6.69
C VAL A 237 -7.38 7.78 -6.67
N THR A 238 -6.81 8.55 -5.74
CA THR A 238 -5.37 8.73 -5.61
C THR A 238 -4.68 7.41 -5.25
N ILE A 239 -5.21 6.66 -4.29
CA ILE A 239 -4.70 5.33 -3.90
C ILE A 239 -4.80 4.36 -5.08
N ALA A 240 -5.95 4.30 -5.75
CA ALA A 240 -6.16 3.43 -6.90
C ALA A 240 -5.16 3.71 -8.02
N MET A 241 -5.02 4.97 -8.43
CA MET A 241 -4.06 5.37 -9.46
C MET A 241 -2.62 5.00 -9.07
N ARG A 242 -2.25 5.22 -7.81
CA ARG A 242 -0.91 4.87 -7.30
C ARG A 242 -0.65 3.37 -7.39
N GLU A 243 -1.61 2.52 -7.05
CA GLU A 243 -1.42 1.07 -7.12
C GLU A 243 -1.42 0.56 -8.57
N TRP A 244 -2.32 1.01 -9.42
CA TRP A 244 -2.34 0.61 -10.84
C TRP A 244 -1.06 1.03 -11.58
N LEU A 245 -0.62 2.27 -11.39
CA LEU A 245 0.66 2.75 -11.96
C LEU A 245 1.85 2.03 -11.34
N GLY A 246 1.78 1.75 -10.03
CA GLY A 246 2.78 0.96 -9.32
C GLY A 246 2.91 -0.45 -9.90
N LEU A 247 1.81 -1.16 -10.12
CA LEU A 247 1.80 -2.48 -10.75
C LEU A 247 2.49 -2.44 -12.12
N ALA A 248 2.10 -1.49 -12.98
CA ALA A 248 2.71 -1.32 -14.31
C ALA A 248 4.23 -1.04 -14.19
N ALA A 249 4.64 -0.08 -13.36
CA ALA A 249 6.04 0.30 -13.18
C ALA A 249 6.91 -0.86 -12.63
N TYR A 250 6.36 -1.64 -11.70
CA TYR A 250 7.06 -2.79 -11.12
C TYR A 250 7.19 -3.94 -12.12
N TRP A 251 6.17 -4.16 -12.95
CA TRP A 251 6.24 -5.13 -14.05
C TRP A 251 7.28 -4.73 -15.09
N PHE A 252 7.25 -3.50 -15.61
CA PHE A 252 8.22 -3.00 -16.57
C PHE A 252 9.66 -3.03 -16.03
N SER A 253 9.85 -2.86 -14.72
CA SER A 253 11.17 -2.92 -14.08
C SER A 253 11.60 -4.32 -13.63
N GLY A 254 10.83 -5.37 -13.94
CA GLY A 254 11.13 -6.76 -13.57
C GLY A 254 11.02 -7.07 -12.08
N LYS A 255 10.36 -6.21 -11.29
CA LYS A 255 10.17 -6.39 -9.84
C LYS A 255 8.95 -7.25 -9.49
N ILE A 256 8.08 -7.50 -10.45
CA ILE A 256 6.98 -8.48 -10.42
C ILE A 256 6.93 -9.20 -11.76
N GLY A 257 6.55 -10.48 -11.76
CA GLY A 257 6.49 -11.30 -12.98
C GLY A 257 5.22 -11.13 -13.80
N GLU A 258 4.14 -10.62 -13.19
CA GLU A 258 2.82 -10.45 -13.81
C GLU A 258 2.33 -9.02 -13.56
N VAL A 259 1.60 -8.42 -14.54
CA VAL A 259 1.03 -7.06 -14.38
C VAL A 259 0.03 -7.01 -13.24
N LEU A 260 -0.79 -8.03 -13.08
CA LEU A 260 -1.76 -8.16 -11.98
C LEU A 260 -1.62 -9.57 -11.36
N PRO A 261 -0.71 -9.75 -10.40
CA PRO A 261 -0.50 -11.02 -9.74
C PRO A 261 -1.78 -11.63 -9.21
N ALA A 262 -1.96 -12.92 -9.44
CA ALA A 262 -3.11 -13.68 -9.00
C ALA A 262 -2.78 -14.55 -7.78
N PRO A 263 -3.77 -15.02 -7.01
CA PRO A 263 -3.57 -16.09 -6.05
C PRO A 263 -2.94 -17.28 -6.77
N GLY A 264 -1.64 -17.50 -6.60
CA GLY A 264 -0.96 -18.68 -7.13
C GLY A 264 -1.24 -19.83 -6.18
N GLY A 265 -1.46 -21.04 -6.73
CA GLY A 265 -1.65 -22.21 -5.91
C GLY A 265 -0.38 -22.53 -5.12
N VAL A 266 -0.26 -22.01 -3.92
CA VAL A 266 0.42 -22.71 -2.86
C VAL A 266 -0.60 -23.78 -2.45
N SER A 267 -0.47 -24.99 -3.01
CA SER A 267 -1.20 -26.14 -2.53
C SER A 267 -0.87 -26.26 -1.05
N VAL A 268 -1.82 -25.90 -0.20
CA VAL A 268 -1.80 -26.35 1.19
C VAL A 268 -1.96 -27.87 1.07
N VAL A 269 -0.84 -28.57 1.15
CA VAL A 269 -0.86 -30.03 1.25
C VAL A 269 -1.52 -30.29 2.60
N GLY A 270 -2.81 -30.54 2.54
CA GLY A 270 -3.57 -31.06 3.67
C GLY A 270 -3.09 -32.48 3.94
N GLY A 271 -2.53 -32.70 5.13
CA GLY A 271 -2.34 -33.99 5.74
C GLY A 271 -3.31 -34.10 6.90
#